data_0bfdf6dda76b8e4025eb08ddcbe81b76
#
_entry.id   0bfdf6dda76b8e4025eb08ddcbe81b76
#
_cell.length_a   1.000
_cell.length_b   1.000
_cell.length_c   1.000
_cell.angle_alpha   90.00
_cell.angle_beta   90.00
_cell.angle_gamma   90.00
#
_symmetry.space_group_name_H-M   'P 1'
#
loop_
_entity.id
_entity.type
_entity.pdbx_description
1 polymer ?
#
loop_
_entity_poly.entity_id
_entity_poly.type
_entity_poly.pdbx_seq_one_letter_code
_entity_poly.pdbx_strand_id
1 'polypeptide(L)'
;GTVYHKGSLKTKSIQPATVDSLGIIELPLNGMDSARKLTLKAELGGIHNEWDVWVYPEQPKTEQHNFVYTRTWNDETKQWLNEGKNVLLIPEKCKGRKAHFASHFWNPIMFNWNPMIVGTLIDNEHPAFRDFPTRNYADWQWWDILNYSTALELDELKEITPLIQSIDSYETNQKLGISFEAKVGKGKLFVLCADPEKKIDLIVDEWGNWFDVEIGTNPGFLYQQNTMRDVISGMLILHVFHKHN
;
A
#
# COMPACT_ATOMS: atom_id res chain seq x y z
N GLY A 1 -24.84 1.57 1.82
CA GLY A 1 -23.98 0.87 2.81
C GLY A 1 -24.68 0.73 4.15
N THR A 2 -24.22 -0.20 4.98
CA THR A 2 -24.75 -0.37 6.33
C THR A 2 -24.14 0.67 7.25
N VAL A 3 -24.97 1.35 8.04
CA VAL A 3 -24.47 2.30 9.05
C VAL A 3 -23.98 1.50 10.26
N TYR A 4 -22.68 1.62 10.54
CA TYR A 4 -22.05 0.97 11.69
C TYR A 4 -22.30 1.72 12.99
N HIS A 5 -22.20 3.04 12.94
CA HIS A 5 -22.46 3.93 14.07
C HIS A 5 -22.98 5.28 13.58
N LYS A 6 -23.82 5.93 14.41
CA LYS A 6 -24.34 7.28 14.15
C LYS A 6 -24.35 8.07 15.46
N GLY A 7 -23.90 9.31 15.38
CA GLY A 7 -23.87 10.21 16.51
C GLY A 7 -23.97 11.67 16.09
N SER A 8 -23.88 12.59 17.01
CA SER A 8 -23.84 14.01 16.74
C SER A 8 -22.83 14.71 17.64
N LEU A 9 -22.11 15.68 17.08
CA LEU A 9 -21.23 16.57 17.81
C LEU A 9 -21.96 17.88 18.09
N LYS A 10 -21.62 18.54 19.21
CA LYS A 10 -22.13 19.88 19.49
C LYS A 10 -21.50 20.88 18.52
N THR A 11 -22.32 21.68 17.88
CA THR A 11 -21.84 22.78 17.06
C THR A 11 -21.38 23.95 17.94
N LYS A 12 -20.37 24.67 17.48
CA LYS A 12 -19.90 25.93 18.06
C LYS A 12 -19.56 26.91 16.97
N SER A 13 -19.49 28.18 17.33
CA SER A 13 -19.02 29.21 16.39
C SER A 13 -17.52 29.09 16.24
N ILE A 14 -17.05 29.03 15.00
CA ILE A 14 -15.64 29.01 14.64
C ILE A 14 -15.32 30.27 13.86
N GLN A 15 -14.24 30.94 14.19
CA GLN A 15 -13.82 32.16 13.49
C GLN A 15 -13.30 31.80 12.08
N PRO A 16 -13.53 32.66 11.09
CA PRO A 16 -12.98 32.48 9.76
C PRO A 16 -11.45 32.29 9.79
N ALA A 17 -10.92 31.44 8.89
CA ALA A 17 -9.50 31.13 8.76
C ALA A 17 -8.85 30.50 10.01
N THR A 18 -9.63 29.82 10.84
CA THR A 18 -9.14 29.03 11.98
C THR A 18 -9.49 27.56 11.84
N VAL A 19 -8.69 26.71 12.48
CA VAL A 19 -9.00 25.29 12.67
C VAL A 19 -9.29 25.05 14.14
N ASP A 20 -10.39 24.35 14.43
CA ASP A 20 -10.79 24.11 15.79
C ASP A 20 -11.35 22.69 15.96
N SER A 21 -11.16 22.10 17.14
CA SER A 21 -11.69 20.78 17.47
C SER A 21 -13.17 20.86 17.84
N LEU A 22 -14.00 20.08 17.17
CA LEU A 22 -15.44 19.95 17.48
C LEU A 22 -15.71 18.88 18.54
N GLY A 23 -14.78 17.95 18.75
CA GLY A 23 -14.91 16.87 19.71
C GLY A 23 -14.10 15.63 19.31
N ILE A 24 -14.26 14.59 20.08
CA ILE A 24 -13.64 13.27 19.85
C ILE A 24 -14.75 12.28 19.56
N ILE A 25 -14.53 11.42 18.58
CA ILE A 25 -15.41 10.29 18.25
C ILE A 25 -14.66 9.02 18.63
N GLU A 26 -15.21 8.26 19.56
CA GLU A 26 -14.68 6.96 19.97
C GLU A 26 -15.62 5.86 19.50
N LEU A 27 -15.10 4.92 18.72
CA LEU A 27 -15.86 3.79 18.19
C LEU A 27 -15.20 2.47 18.62
N PRO A 28 -15.94 1.55 19.26
CA PRO A 28 -15.42 0.23 19.50
C PRO A 28 -15.34 -0.53 18.17
N LEU A 29 -14.15 -0.95 17.78
CA LEU A 29 -13.90 -1.74 16.58
C LEU A 29 -13.66 -3.22 16.91
N ASN A 30 -13.85 -3.61 18.16
CA ASN A 30 -13.70 -4.98 18.64
C ASN A 30 -14.69 -5.91 17.90
N GLY A 31 -14.21 -7.08 17.50
CA GLY A 31 -15.04 -8.06 16.80
C GLY A 31 -15.09 -7.88 15.28
N MET A 32 -14.26 -7.04 14.71
CA MET A 32 -13.99 -7.09 13.28
C MET A 32 -13.04 -8.25 12.98
N ASP A 33 -13.59 -9.29 12.38
CA ASP A 33 -12.90 -10.55 12.05
C ASP A 33 -12.30 -10.58 10.64
N SER A 34 -12.54 -9.52 9.88
CA SER A 34 -12.07 -9.36 8.50
C SER A 34 -11.72 -7.90 8.20
N ALA A 35 -10.79 -7.69 7.29
CA ALA A 35 -10.43 -6.36 6.83
C ALA A 35 -11.62 -5.64 6.19
N ARG A 36 -11.84 -4.39 6.56
CA ARG A 36 -12.95 -3.57 6.06
C ARG A 36 -12.54 -2.14 5.85
N LYS A 37 -13.09 -1.56 4.80
CA LYS A 37 -13.08 -0.13 4.61
C LYS A 37 -14.35 0.45 5.23
N LEU A 38 -14.20 1.38 6.16
CA LEU A 38 -15.27 2.19 6.74
C LEU A 38 -15.20 3.60 6.16
N THR A 39 -16.33 4.25 6.00
CA THR A 39 -16.39 5.66 5.60
C THR A 39 -16.96 6.48 6.73
N LEU A 40 -16.17 7.39 7.28
CA LEU A 40 -16.63 8.41 8.20
C LEU A 40 -17.29 9.51 7.39
N LYS A 41 -18.56 9.76 7.64
CA LYS A 41 -19.30 10.88 7.04
C LYS A 41 -19.64 11.90 8.11
N ALA A 42 -19.25 13.15 7.89
CA ALA A 42 -19.70 14.30 8.69
C ALA A 42 -20.62 15.19 7.86
N GLU A 43 -21.73 15.63 8.45
CA GLU A 43 -22.73 16.46 7.79
C GLU A 43 -23.10 17.65 8.67
N LEU A 44 -23.17 18.83 8.06
CA LEU A 44 -23.59 20.06 8.70
C LEU A 44 -24.36 20.92 7.70
N GLY A 45 -25.64 21.23 7.97
CA GLY A 45 -26.45 22.17 7.18
C GLY A 45 -26.61 21.77 5.71
N GLY A 46 -26.63 20.46 5.39
CA GLY A 46 -26.73 19.96 4.01
C GLY A 46 -25.40 19.84 3.27
N ILE A 47 -24.29 20.25 3.89
CA ILE A 47 -22.93 20.04 3.39
C ILE A 47 -22.37 18.81 4.10
N HIS A 48 -21.66 17.95 3.37
CA HIS A 48 -21.02 16.78 3.95
C HIS A 48 -19.58 16.61 3.46
N ASN A 49 -18.80 15.94 4.25
CA ASN A 49 -17.48 15.44 3.88
C ASN A 49 -17.34 13.98 4.30
N GLU A 50 -16.51 13.22 3.61
CA GLU A 50 -16.31 11.80 3.83
C GLU A 50 -14.82 11.46 3.86
N TRP A 51 -14.45 10.57 4.78
CA TRP A 51 -13.09 10.04 4.90
C TRP A 51 -13.14 8.53 5.02
N ASP A 52 -12.34 7.84 4.22
CA ASP A 52 -12.20 6.41 4.32
C ASP A 52 -11.18 6.04 5.39
N VAL A 53 -11.50 5.00 6.15
CA VAL A 53 -10.67 4.43 7.21
C VAL A 53 -10.66 2.92 7.02
N TRP A 54 -9.48 2.31 7.06
CA TRP A 54 -9.34 0.86 6.93
C TRP A 54 -9.13 0.24 8.30
N VAL A 55 -9.86 -0.82 8.57
CA VAL A 55 -9.82 -1.57 9.83
C VAL A 55 -9.44 -3.00 9.52
N TYR A 56 -8.43 -3.50 10.20
CA TYR A 56 -7.92 -4.86 10.06
C TYR A 56 -8.11 -5.62 11.36
N PRO A 57 -8.31 -6.95 11.30
CA PRO A 57 -8.36 -7.77 12.50
C PRO A 57 -7.00 -7.77 13.21
N GLU A 58 -7.03 -7.79 14.54
CA GLU A 58 -5.82 -7.84 15.36
C GLU A 58 -4.96 -9.09 15.04
N GLN A 59 -5.62 -10.19 14.74
CA GLN A 59 -4.95 -11.42 14.32
C GLN A 59 -5.51 -11.88 12.98
N PRO A 60 -4.76 -11.73 11.88
CA PRO A 60 -5.17 -12.27 10.61
C PRO A 60 -5.24 -13.80 10.67
N LYS A 61 -6.21 -14.37 9.97
CA LYS A 61 -6.31 -15.82 9.84
C LYS A 61 -5.07 -16.33 9.10
N THR A 62 -4.25 -17.12 9.76
CA THR A 62 -3.12 -17.79 9.12
C THR A 62 -3.63 -19.01 8.37
N GLU A 63 -3.59 -18.97 7.05
CA GLU A 63 -3.85 -20.13 6.20
C GLU A 63 -2.52 -20.79 5.84
N GLN A 64 -2.49 -22.12 5.72
CA GLN A 64 -1.32 -22.82 5.21
C GLN A 64 -1.15 -22.54 3.72
N HIS A 65 0.00 -22.02 3.31
CA HIS A 65 0.27 -21.66 1.93
C HIS A 65 1.21 -22.64 1.28
N ASN A 66 0.86 -23.03 0.06
CA ASN A 66 1.70 -23.91 -0.76
C ASN A 66 2.54 -23.09 -1.76
N PHE A 67 3.43 -22.27 -1.22
CA PHE A 67 4.41 -21.55 -2.03
C PHE A 67 5.77 -21.50 -1.34
N VAL A 68 6.82 -21.31 -2.15
CA VAL A 68 8.17 -21.07 -1.66
C VAL A 68 8.42 -19.57 -1.59
N TYR A 69 8.82 -19.09 -0.42
CA TYR A 69 9.24 -17.71 -0.23
C TYR A 69 10.74 -17.57 -0.47
N THR A 70 11.15 -16.54 -1.17
CA THR A 70 12.57 -16.22 -1.40
C THR A 70 12.79 -14.71 -1.54
N ARG A 71 14.00 -14.30 -1.18
CA ARG A 71 14.46 -12.91 -1.35
C ARG A 71 15.44 -12.76 -2.53
N THR A 72 15.83 -13.86 -3.16
CA THR A 72 16.84 -13.86 -4.21
C THR A 72 16.34 -14.53 -5.47
N TRP A 73 16.67 -13.94 -6.62
CA TRP A 73 16.49 -14.54 -7.92
C TRP A 73 17.77 -15.27 -8.34
N ASN A 74 17.79 -16.57 -8.16
CA ASN A 74 18.95 -17.44 -8.43
C ASN A 74 18.53 -18.73 -9.16
N ASP A 75 19.48 -19.63 -9.38
CA ASP A 75 19.20 -20.88 -10.09
C ASP A 75 18.29 -21.84 -9.29
N GLU A 76 18.36 -21.81 -7.98
CA GLU A 76 17.45 -22.56 -7.11
C GLU A 76 16.00 -22.08 -7.28
N THR A 77 15.78 -20.76 -7.31
CA THR A 77 14.46 -20.19 -7.57
C THR A 77 13.92 -20.61 -8.93
N LYS A 78 14.77 -20.60 -9.95
CA LYS A 78 14.40 -21.08 -11.30
C LYS A 78 14.08 -22.57 -11.32
N GLN A 79 14.83 -23.37 -10.54
CA GLN A 79 14.57 -24.79 -10.41
C GLN A 79 13.20 -25.05 -9.78
N TRP A 80 12.84 -24.38 -8.68
CA TRP A 80 11.52 -24.51 -8.06
C TRP A 80 10.38 -24.20 -9.04
N LEU A 81 10.53 -23.16 -9.83
CA LEU A 81 9.55 -22.80 -10.86
C LEU A 81 9.47 -23.85 -11.98
N ASN A 82 10.60 -24.41 -12.41
CA ASN A 82 10.62 -25.47 -13.40
C ASN A 82 10.02 -26.78 -12.89
N GLU A 83 10.13 -27.06 -11.59
CA GLU A 83 9.47 -28.16 -10.90
C GLU A 83 7.94 -27.95 -10.74
N GLY A 84 7.44 -26.74 -11.00
CA GLY A 84 6.02 -26.40 -10.90
C GLY A 84 5.61 -25.82 -9.55
N LYS A 85 6.59 -25.43 -8.70
CA LYS A 85 6.27 -24.75 -7.45
C LYS A 85 5.85 -23.31 -7.69
N ASN A 86 4.95 -22.82 -6.87
CA ASN A 86 4.64 -21.39 -6.80
C ASN A 86 5.70 -20.70 -5.95
N VAL A 87 6.18 -19.55 -6.41
CA VAL A 87 7.24 -18.80 -5.74
C VAL A 87 6.79 -17.37 -5.49
N LEU A 88 6.91 -16.93 -4.24
CA LEU A 88 6.83 -15.53 -3.85
C LEU A 88 8.25 -14.97 -3.74
N LEU A 89 8.57 -14.03 -4.60
CA LEU A 89 9.84 -13.31 -4.58
C LEU A 89 9.63 -11.89 -4.04
N ILE A 90 10.23 -11.62 -2.88
CA ILE A 90 10.37 -10.26 -2.33
C ILE A 90 11.86 -9.92 -2.38
N PRO A 91 12.35 -9.30 -3.45
CA PRO A 91 13.77 -9.15 -3.67
C PRO A 91 14.40 -8.16 -2.69
N GLU A 92 15.54 -8.52 -2.11
CA GLU A 92 16.32 -7.63 -1.23
C GLU A 92 16.81 -6.38 -1.96
N LYS A 93 17.15 -6.56 -3.24
CA LYS A 93 17.64 -5.48 -4.10
C LYS A 93 16.89 -5.52 -5.41
N CYS A 94 16.24 -4.43 -5.74
CA CYS A 94 15.61 -4.21 -7.02
C CYS A 94 16.35 -3.12 -7.79
N LYS A 95 16.59 -3.36 -9.07
CA LYS A 95 16.97 -2.29 -9.99
C LYS A 95 15.68 -1.68 -10.54
N GLY A 96 15.45 -0.43 -10.25
CA GLY A 96 14.24 0.26 -10.68
C GLY A 96 14.16 1.64 -10.06
N ARG A 97 13.00 2.25 -10.13
CA ARG A 97 12.75 3.57 -9.56
C ARG A 97 12.15 3.45 -8.17
N LYS A 98 12.50 4.37 -7.30
CA LYS A 98 11.84 4.50 -6.00
C LYS A 98 10.37 4.83 -6.22
N ALA A 99 9.48 4.05 -5.66
CA ALA A 99 8.06 4.38 -5.65
C ALA A 99 7.77 5.43 -4.58
N HIS A 100 6.76 6.25 -4.82
CA HIS A 100 6.32 7.27 -3.89
C HIS A 100 4.80 7.23 -3.79
N PHE A 101 4.26 7.52 -2.63
CA PHE A 101 2.82 7.69 -2.45
C PHE A 101 2.34 9.01 -3.03
N ALA A 102 3.03 10.10 -2.69
CA ALA A 102 2.71 11.43 -3.19
C ALA A 102 3.43 11.72 -4.50
N SER A 103 2.71 12.26 -5.46
CA SER A 103 3.25 12.69 -6.75
C SER A 103 3.50 14.20 -6.78
N HIS A 104 4.63 14.59 -7.35
CA HIS A 104 4.94 15.99 -7.64
C HIS A 104 4.81 16.20 -9.15
N PHE A 105 3.61 16.40 -9.64
CA PHE A 105 3.32 16.35 -11.08
C PHE A 105 3.61 17.65 -11.84
N TRP A 106 3.84 18.75 -11.15
CA TRP A 106 3.71 20.07 -11.76
C TRP A 106 5.00 20.78 -12.13
N ASN A 107 6.14 20.39 -11.63
CA ASN A 107 7.39 20.98 -12.08
C ASN A 107 8.63 20.13 -11.73
N PRO A 108 9.08 19.25 -12.63
CA PRO A 108 10.30 18.47 -12.44
C PRO A 108 11.54 19.31 -12.19
N ILE A 109 11.65 20.46 -12.86
CA ILE A 109 12.82 21.35 -12.76
C ILE A 109 12.87 21.97 -11.36
N MET A 110 11.73 22.44 -10.85
CA MET A 110 11.65 23.04 -9.52
C MET A 110 12.00 22.03 -8.42
N PHE A 111 11.66 20.76 -8.60
CA PHE A 111 11.91 19.68 -7.65
C PHE A 111 13.15 18.85 -7.95
N ASN A 112 14.11 19.45 -8.65
CA ASN A 112 15.45 18.89 -8.86
C ASN A 112 15.45 17.51 -9.53
N TRP A 113 14.59 17.33 -10.54
CA TRP A 113 14.54 16.12 -11.36
C TRP A 113 14.34 14.82 -10.55
N ASN A 114 13.79 14.93 -9.37
CA ASN A 114 13.40 13.75 -8.64
C ASN A 114 12.40 12.97 -9.50
N PRO A 115 12.67 11.71 -9.86
CA PRO A 115 11.84 10.97 -10.79
C PRO A 115 10.44 10.89 -10.23
N MET A 116 9.52 11.54 -10.92
CA MET A 116 8.15 11.68 -10.44
C MET A 116 7.31 10.59 -11.02
N ILE A 117 6.63 9.89 -10.13
CA ILE A 117 5.47 9.11 -10.53
C ILE A 117 4.23 10.01 -10.46
N VAL A 118 3.33 9.85 -11.41
CA VAL A 118 2.07 10.61 -11.47
C VAL A 118 1.03 10.02 -10.51
N GLY A 119 1.15 8.76 -10.20
CA GLY A 119 0.26 8.04 -9.28
C GLY A 119 0.52 6.55 -9.30
N THR A 120 -0.38 5.80 -8.68
CA THR A 120 -0.30 4.34 -8.62
C THR A 120 -1.65 3.73 -8.99
N LEU A 121 -1.66 2.85 -9.98
CA LEU A 121 -2.80 2.02 -10.36
C LEU A 121 -2.70 0.66 -9.68
N ILE A 122 -3.85 0.14 -9.27
CA ILE A 122 -3.97 -1.13 -8.56
C ILE A 122 -5.06 -1.96 -9.25
N ASP A 123 -4.73 -3.18 -9.61
CA ASP A 123 -5.72 -4.17 -10.06
C ASP A 123 -6.46 -4.73 -8.83
N ASN A 124 -7.36 -3.93 -8.28
CA ASN A 124 -8.09 -4.23 -7.05
C ASN A 124 -9.05 -5.42 -7.16
N GLU A 125 -9.34 -5.89 -8.36
CA GLU A 125 -10.14 -7.09 -8.61
C GLU A 125 -9.30 -8.38 -8.49
N HIS A 126 -7.98 -8.25 -8.48
CA HIS A 126 -7.09 -9.41 -8.36
C HIS A 126 -7.24 -10.09 -6.98
N PRO A 127 -7.24 -11.44 -6.93
CA PRO A 127 -7.41 -12.19 -5.68
C PRO A 127 -6.43 -11.85 -4.56
N ALA A 128 -5.23 -11.36 -4.88
CA ALA A 128 -4.25 -10.92 -3.89
C ALA A 128 -4.78 -9.83 -2.96
N PHE A 129 -5.77 -9.06 -3.38
CA PHE A 129 -6.35 -7.97 -2.61
C PHE A 129 -7.66 -8.34 -1.89
N ARG A 130 -8.05 -9.61 -1.87
CA ARG A 130 -9.31 -10.07 -1.26
C ARG A 130 -9.48 -9.62 0.19
N ASP A 131 -8.42 -9.71 0.99
CA ASP A 131 -8.41 -9.30 2.40
C ASP A 131 -7.64 -7.98 2.63
N PHE A 132 -7.40 -7.26 1.54
CA PHE A 132 -6.85 -5.92 1.54
C PHE A 132 -7.78 -5.00 0.76
N PRO A 133 -8.88 -4.52 1.38
CA PRO A 133 -9.88 -3.72 0.69
C PRO A 133 -9.26 -2.43 0.17
N THR A 134 -9.06 -2.36 -1.12
CA THR A 134 -8.41 -1.24 -1.81
C THR A 134 -9.25 -0.76 -2.99
N ARG A 135 -8.96 0.44 -3.46
CA ARG A 135 -9.46 0.98 -4.72
C ARG A 135 -8.49 0.64 -5.86
N ASN A 136 -8.85 1.01 -7.07
CA ASN A 136 -7.97 0.87 -8.24
C ASN A 136 -6.83 1.91 -8.29
N TYR A 137 -6.64 2.67 -7.22
CA TYR A 137 -5.55 3.61 -7.02
C TYR A 137 -5.10 3.58 -5.56
N ALA A 138 -3.88 4.09 -5.28
CA ALA A 138 -3.35 4.18 -3.94
C ALA A 138 -4.08 5.22 -3.11
N ASP A 139 -4.60 4.79 -1.99
CA ASP A 139 -5.20 5.62 -0.95
C ASP A 139 -4.32 5.61 0.30
N TRP A 140 -4.66 6.32 1.37
CA TRP A 140 -3.82 6.52 2.56
C TRP A 140 -3.22 5.25 3.17
N GLN A 141 -3.93 4.12 3.11
CA GLN A 141 -3.39 2.84 3.58
C GLN A 141 -2.13 2.37 2.82
N TRP A 142 -1.90 2.89 1.60
CA TRP A 142 -0.75 2.56 0.77
C TRP A 142 0.49 3.39 1.06
N TRP A 143 0.38 4.40 1.90
CA TRP A 143 1.44 5.38 2.12
C TRP A 143 2.77 4.72 2.54
N ASP A 144 2.71 3.88 3.56
CA ASP A 144 3.88 3.14 4.05
C ASP A 144 4.42 2.16 3.01
N ILE A 145 3.52 1.39 2.38
CA ILE A 145 3.90 0.36 1.42
C ILE A 145 4.64 0.98 0.24
N LEU A 146 4.13 2.08 -0.32
CA LEU A 146 4.68 2.69 -1.52
C LEU A 146 5.99 3.44 -1.24
N ASN A 147 6.08 4.16 -0.15
CA ASN A 147 7.28 4.96 0.16
C ASN A 147 8.55 4.13 0.35
N TYR A 148 8.41 2.83 0.62
CA TYR A 148 9.54 1.90 0.77
C TYR A 148 9.62 0.86 -0.34
N SER A 149 8.87 1.08 -1.41
CA SER A 149 8.82 0.17 -2.56
C SER A 149 9.75 0.63 -3.67
N THR A 150 10.14 -0.31 -4.50
CA THR A 150 10.84 -0.05 -5.76
C THR A 150 9.95 -0.48 -6.92
N ALA A 151 9.73 0.40 -7.87
CA ALA A 151 9.05 0.06 -9.11
C ALA A 151 10.07 -0.45 -10.13
N LEU A 152 9.92 -1.70 -10.55
CA LEU A 152 10.75 -2.32 -11.58
C LEU A 152 10.40 -1.79 -12.97
N GLU A 153 11.41 -1.57 -13.79
CA GLU A 153 11.24 -1.24 -15.21
C GLU A 153 10.85 -2.51 -15.98
N LEU A 154 9.67 -2.52 -16.57
CA LEU A 154 9.08 -3.68 -17.24
C LEU A 154 8.91 -3.46 -18.76
N ASP A 155 9.58 -2.49 -19.35
CA ASP A 155 9.43 -2.16 -20.77
C ASP A 155 9.81 -3.33 -21.70
N GLU A 156 10.79 -4.13 -21.31
CA GLU A 156 11.19 -5.34 -22.04
C GLU A 156 10.27 -6.54 -21.80
N LEU A 157 9.42 -6.48 -20.76
CA LEU A 157 8.49 -7.54 -20.37
C LEU A 157 7.04 -7.13 -20.73
N LYS A 158 6.76 -7.03 -22.01
CA LYS A 158 5.50 -6.47 -22.55
C LYS A 158 4.26 -7.26 -22.11
N GLU A 159 4.40 -8.59 -21.97
CA GLU A 159 3.32 -9.50 -21.58
C GLU A 159 2.96 -9.38 -20.09
N ILE A 160 3.84 -8.85 -19.26
CA ILE A 160 3.58 -8.68 -17.83
C ILE A 160 2.63 -7.50 -17.62
N THR A 161 1.51 -7.75 -16.96
CA THR A 161 0.63 -6.69 -16.47
C THR A 161 0.88 -6.51 -14.97
N PRO A 162 1.33 -5.33 -14.52
CA PRO A 162 1.52 -5.10 -13.10
C PRO A 162 0.18 -5.14 -12.35
N LEU A 163 0.17 -5.75 -11.17
CA LEU A 163 -0.93 -5.67 -10.21
C LEU A 163 -0.92 -4.36 -9.43
N ILE A 164 0.29 -3.85 -9.18
CA ILE A 164 0.54 -2.53 -8.62
C ILE A 164 1.49 -1.83 -9.58
N GLN A 165 0.99 -0.84 -10.29
CA GLN A 165 1.71 -0.09 -11.29
C GLN A 165 1.96 1.34 -10.83
N SER A 166 3.22 1.76 -10.79
CA SER A 166 3.55 3.19 -10.71
C SER A 166 3.40 3.81 -12.09
N ILE A 167 2.65 4.89 -12.19
CA ILE A 167 2.50 5.67 -13.42
C ILE A 167 3.70 6.62 -13.48
N ASP A 168 4.56 6.38 -14.46
CA ASP A 168 5.75 7.20 -14.67
C ASP A 168 5.41 8.63 -15.12
N SER A 169 6.39 9.51 -15.05
CA SER A 169 6.27 10.84 -15.60
C SER A 169 6.08 10.80 -17.12
N TYR A 170 5.46 11.82 -17.66
CA TYR A 170 5.25 11.96 -19.11
C TYR A 170 6.58 12.14 -19.90
N GLU A 171 7.67 12.46 -19.21
CA GLU A 171 8.99 12.65 -19.83
C GLU A 171 9.68 11.33 -20.17
N THR A 172 9.50 10.32 -19.34
CA THR A 172 10.15 9.01 -19.49
C THR A 172 9.17 7.90 -19.88
N ASN A 173 7.92 7.96 -19.40
CA ASN A 173 6.82 7.09 -19.77
C ASN A 173 7.18 5.59 -19.81
N GLN A 174 7.91 5.13 -18.78
CA GLN A 174 8.30 3.74 -18.63
C GLN A 174 7.18 2.92 -18.01
N LYS A 175 7.12 1.64 -18.33
CA LYS A 175 6.25 0.67 -17.66
C LYS A 175 6.86 0.27 -16.33
N LEU A 176 6.30 0.73 -15.22
CA LEU A 176 6.82 0.54 -13.87
C LEU A 176 5.90 -0.36 -13.06
N GLY A 177 6.42 -1.48 -12.53
CA GLY A 177 5.65 -2.41 -11.70
C GLY A 177 6.25 -2.60 -10.32
N ILE A 178 5.41 -2.48 -9.28
CA ILE A 178 5.78 -2.80 -7.89
C ILE A 178 5.44 -4.27 -7.59
N SER A 179 4.38 -4.78 -8.19
CA SER A 179 3.96 -6.16 -8.04
C SER A 179 3.40 -6.70 -9.35
N PHE A 180 3.70 -7.96 -9.65
CA PHE A 180 3.17 -8.67 -10.81
C PHE A 180 3.24 -10.18 -10.63
N GLU A 181 2.44 -10.89 -11.44
CA GLU A 181 2.54 -12.35 -11.62
C GLU A 181 3.13 -12.71 -12.98
N ALA A 182 3.85 -13.82 -13.03
CA ALA A 182 4.34 -14.42 -14.27
C ALA A 182 4.29 -15.95 -14.20
N LYS A 183 3.95 -16.58 -15.32
CA LYS A 183 4.19 -18.02 -15.47
C LYS A 183 5.64 -18.24 -15.89
N VAL A 184 6.38 -18.97 -15.10
CA VAL A 184 7.79 -19.29 -15.36
C VAL A 184 7.97 -20.80 -15.29
N GLY A 185 8.37 -21.41 -16.40
CA GLY A 185 8.42 -22.86 -16.51
C GLY A 185 7.04 -23.50 -16.28
N LYS A 186 6.95 -24.40 -15.33
CA LYS A 186 5.71 -25.07 -14.91
C LYS A 186 5.04 -24.36 -13.71
N GLY A 187 5.79 -23.49 -13.02
CA GLY A 187 5.35 -22.80 -11.82
C GLY A 187 4.83 -21.39 -12.09
N LYS A 188 4.42 -20.74 -11.02
CA LYS A 188 3.96 -19.35 -11.01
C LYS A 188 4.88 -18.53 -10.11
N LEU A 189 5.40 -17.43 -10.65
CA LEU A 189 6.18 -16.46 -9.92
C LEU A 189 5.28 -15.27 -9.57
N PHE A 190 5.26 -14.89 -8.31
CA PHE A 190 4.72 -13.62 -7.85
C PHE A 190 5.87 -12.75 -7.34
N VAL A 191 5.98 -11.55 -7.84
CA VAL A 191 6.99 -10.57 -7.44
C VAL A 191 6.32 -9.44 -6.68
N LEU A 192 6.88 -9.11 -5.52
CA LEU A 192 6.46 -7.98 -4.70
C LEU A 192 7.70 -7.17 -4.30
N CYS A 193 7.83 -5.97 -4.84
CA CYS A 193 8.95 -5.05 -4.54
C CYS A 193 8.61 -4.04 -3.43
N ALA A 194 7.54 -4.30 -2.69
CA ALA A 194 7.24 -3.69 -1.41
C ALA A 194 7.70 -4.65 -0.31
N ASP A 195 8.80 -4.35 0.35
CA ASP A 195 9.35 -5.23 1.38
C ASP A 195 8.61 -5.05 2.71
N PRO A 196 7.80 -6.04 3.13
CA PRO A 196 7.02 -5.95 4.37
C PRO A 196 7.88 -6.05 5.63
N GLU A 197 9.07 -6.64 5.53
CA GLU A 197 10.00 -6.80 6.65
C GLU A 197 10.90 -5.57 6.85
N LYS A 198 10.87 -4.65 5.88
CA LYS A 198 11.65 -3.44 5.97
C LYS A 198 11.05 -2.53 7.03
N LYS A 199 11.72 -2.44 8.16
CA LYS A 199 11.37 -1.49 9.20
C LYS A 199 11.53 -0.07 8.66
N ILE A 200 10.61 0.79 9.02
CA ILE A 200 10.75 2.22 8.83
C ILE A 200 11.85 2.67 9.79
N ASP A 201 13.09 2.68 9.34
CA ASP A 201 14.02 3.64 9.90
C ASP A 201 13.44 5.00 9.51
N LEU A 202 13.19 5.86 10.46
CA LEU A 202 12.83 7.25 10.18
C LEU A 202 13.89 7.79 9.22
N ILE A 203 13.61 7.69 7.94
CA ILE A 203 14.46 8.31 6.94
C ILE A 203 14.17 9.79 7.07
N VAL A 204 15.03 10.44 7.82
CA VAL A 204 15.33 11.83 7.58
C VAL A 204 15.89 11.84 6.17
N ASP A 205 15.01 11.99 5.17
CA ASP A 205 15.48 12.15 3.81
C ASP A 205 16.27 13.46 3.73
N GLU A 206 17.02 13.61 2.66
CA GLU A 206 17.83 14.80 2.41
C GLU A 206 17.01 16.13 2.34
N TRP A 207 15.69 16.06 2.52
CA TRP A 207 14.71 17.14 2.61
C TRP A 207 14.14 17.31 4.03
N GLY A 208 14.70 16.62 5.01
CA GLY A 208 14.25 16.34 6.38
C GLY A 208 13.76 17.47 7.27
N ASN A 209 13.49 18.64 6.74
CA ASN A 209 13.03 19.75 7.55
C ASN A 209 11.55 20.13 7.39
N TRP A 210 10.82 19.56 6.45
CA TRP A 210 9.44 20.01 6.16
C TRP A 210 8.33 19.05 6.60
N PHE A 211 8.62 17.77 6.77
CA PHE A 211 7.64 16.76 7.21
C PHE A 211 7.93 16.14 8.56
N ASP A 212 9.03 16.53 9.19
CA ASP A 212 9.63 15.86 10.35
C ASP A 212 9.04 16.29 11.69
N VAL A 213 8.22 17.32 11.72
CA VAL A 213 8.05 18.04 12.99
C VAL A 213 6.94 17.47 13.88
N GLU A 214 5.95 16.73 13.35
CA GLU A 214 4.86 16.29 14.24
C GLU A 214 4.45 14.81 14.09
N ILE A 215 4.72 14.18 12.97
CA ILE A 215 4.31 12.79 12.74
C ILE A 215 5.36 11.81 13.28
N GLY A 216 6.62 12.16 13.20
CA GLY A 216 7.75 11.30 13.60
C GLY A 216 8.01 11.18 15.09
N THR A 217 7.47 12.06 15.93
CA THR A 217 7.77 12.09 17.37
C THR A 217 6.76 11.40 18.27
N ASN A 218 5.67 10.86 17.71
CA ASN A 218 4.71 10.08 18.49
C ASN A 218 5.02 8.58 18.41
N PRO A 219 5.63 7.97 19.43
CA PRO A 219 5.95 6.54 19.42
C PRO A 219 4.75 5.63 19.22
N GLY A 220 3.56 6.07 19.65
CA GLY A 220 2.32 5.34 19.46
C GLY A 220 1.86 5.28 18.00
N PHE A 221 2.08 6.36 17.26
CA PHE A 221 1.75 6.41 15.83
C PHE A 221 2.68 5.50 15.01
N LEU A 222 3.98 5.52 15.30
CA LEU A 222 4.96 4.62 14.67
C LEU A 222 4.68 3.15 14.97
N TYR A 223 4.28 2.84 16.21
CA TYR A 223 3.90 1.47 16.58
C TYR A 223 2.65 1.01 15.82
N GLN A 224 1.64 1.85 15.69
CA GLN A 224 0.44 1.55 14.93
C GLN A 224 0.73 1.36 13.44
N GLN A 225 1.60 2.18 12.84
CA GLN A 225 2.01 2.04 11.45
C GLN A 225 2.75 0.72 11.19
N ASN A 226 3.71 0.37 12.04
CA ASN A 226 4.44 -0.88 11.89
C ASN A 226 3.53 -2.10 12.04
N THR A 227 2.65 -2.11 13.04
CA THR A 227 1.66 -3.19 13.22
C THR A 227 0.72 -3.31 12.03
N MET A 228 0.24 -2.18 11.52
CA MET A 228 -0.65 -2.14 10.35
C MET A 228 0.06 -2.62 9.09
N ARG A 229 1.34 -2.27 8.91
CA ARG A 229 2.16 -2.75 7.81
C ARG A 229 2.38 -4.26 7.86
N ASP A 230 2.69 -4.81 9.02
CA ASP A 230 2.89 -6.25 9.21
C ASP A 230 1.61 -7.02 8.90
N VAL A 231 0.46 -6.53 9.36
CA VAL A 231 -0.87 -7.10 9.05
C VAL A 231 -1.18 -7.03 7.56
N ILE A 232 -1.02 -5.86 6.94
CA ILE A 232 -1.31 -5.63 5.53
C ILE A 232 -0.42 -6.49 4.64
N SER A 233 0.86 -6.54 4.94
CA SER A 233 1.84 -7.31 4.17
C SER A 233 1.58 -8.81 4.29
N GLY A 234 1.24 -9.29 5.48
CA GLY A 234 0.81 -10.67 5.69
C GLY A 234 -0.44 -11.00 4.86
N MET A 235 -1.44 -10.13 4.84
CA MET A 235 -2.67 -10.33 4.06
C MET A 235 -2.43 -10.35 2.55
N LEU A 236 -1.64 -9.43 2.02
CA LEU A 236 -1.28 -9.41 0.59
C LEU A 236 -0.55 -10.70 0.16
N ILE A 237 0.38 -11.18 0.98
CA ILE A 237 1.14 -12.40 0.72
C ILE A 237 0.24 -13.64 0.77
N LEU A 238 -0.69 -13.69 1.70
CA LEU A 238 -1.54 -14.84 1.99
C LEU A 238 -2.47 -15.24 0.83
N HIS A 239 -2.86 -14.31 -0.03
CA HIS A 239 -3.90 -14.53 -1.05
C HIS A 239 -3.40 -14.77 -2.47
N VAL A 240 -2.14 -14.49 -2.73
CA VAL A 240 -1.54 -14.59 -4.07
C VAL A 240 -1.71 -15.98 -4.71
N PHE A 241 -1.71 -17.04 -3.92
CA PHE A 241 -1.68 -18.40 -4.42
C PHE A 241 -2.94 -19.24 -4.12
N HIS A 242 -3.97 -18.63 -3.55
CA HIS A 242 -5.13 -19.40 -3.05
C HIS A 242 -6.13 -19.84 -4.11
N LYS A 243 -6.05 -19.39 -5.35
CA LYS A 243 -7.14 -19.52 -6.34
C LYS A 243 -6.93 -20.52 -7.48
N HIS A 244 -5.97 -21.42 -7.42
CA HIS A 244 -5.74 -22.37 -8.49
C HIS A 244 -5.52 -23.81 -7.99
N ASN A 245 -6.50 -24.35 -7.27
CA ASN A 245 -6.77 -25.79 -7.20
C ASN A 245 -8.10 -26.09 -7.86
#